data_3c1071d732bf57f51f75311aae21d2a7
#
_entry.id   3c1071d732bf57f51f75311aae21d2a7
#
_cell.length_a   1.000
_cell.length_b   1.000
_cell.length_c   1.000
_cell.angle_alpha   90.00
_cell.angle_beta   90.00
_cell.angle_gamma   90.00
#
_symmetry.space_group_name_H-M   'P 1'
#
loop_
_entity.id
_entity.type
_entity.pdbx_description
1 polymer ?
#
loop_
_entity_poly.entity_id
_entity_poly.type
_entity_poly.pdbx_seq_one_letter_code
_entity_poly.pdbx_strand_id
1 'polypeptide(L)'
;MPHFLTVLNLHPKDLSLVKKGWERVLRARLEDGRFFWKTDLEATFDEWLEALDAVTFLAPLGSMGEKTRRISALCRWLAEKVQQDPEQAARAGRLSKADLVSAMVGEFDTLQGIMGGIYARKKGETEAVAAALAEQYLPSGPDSPVPATELGSILSIADKVDTLVGCFGLGMIPTGAADPYALRRCALGITRIMLERGYRFDVKELFEEAQRLYGDRKWKLAPAEAIAKLNDFFIARVKNYFLTQGKETLLVEAVTAVDPDNV
;
A
#
# COMPACT_ATOMS: atom_id res chain seq x y z
N MET A 1 11.25 -26.27 -5.77
CA MET A 1 12.01 -27.07 -6.75
C MET A 1 13.46 -26.63 -6.73
N PRO A 2 14.46 -27.55 -6.76
CA PRO A 2 15.88 -27.20 -6.73
C PRO A 2 16.42 -26.88 -8.14
N HIS A 3 15.63 -26.22 -8.98
CA HIS A 3 16.02 -25.92 -10.36
C HIS A 3 15.86 -24.42 -10.64
N PHE A 4 16.69 -23.88 -11.50
CA PHE A 4 16.58 -22.55 -12.03
C PHE A 4 16.67 -22.57 -13.55
N LEU A 5 16.10 -21.56 -14.19
CA LEU A 5 16.19 -21.31 -15.63
C LEU A 5 16.85 -19.95 -15.85
N THR A 6 17.78 -19.88 -16.78
CA THR A 6 18.36 -18.61 -17.23
C THR A 6 18.42 -18.56 -18.74
N VAL A 7 18.25 -17.35 -19.28
CA VAL A 7 18.35 -17.09 -20.72
C VAL A 7 19.69 -16.44 -21.00
N LEU A 8 20.42 -16.97 -21.98
CA LEU A 8 21.71 -16.41 -22.41
C LEU A 8 21.54 -15.67 -23.74
N ASN A 9 22.06 -14.46 -23.82
CA ASN A 9 22.03 -13.65 -25.04
C ASN A 9 23.11 -14.06 -26.06
N LEU A 10 24.04 -14.92 -25.67
CA LEU A 10 25.17 -15.39 -26.48
C LEU A 10 25.30 -16.90 -26.40
N HIS A 11 25.83 -17.53 -27.46
CA HIS A 11 26.25 -18.91 -27.42
C HIS A 11 27.61 -19.05 -26.73
N PRO A 12 27.67 -19.54 -25.48
CA PRO A 12 28.93 -19.69 -24.78
C PRO A 12 29.72 -20.86 -25.36
N LYS A 13 31.06 -20.75 -25.36
CA LYS A 13 31.94 -21.84 -25.78
C LYS A 13 31.86 -23.04 -24.82
N ASP A 14 31.55 -22.78 -23.54
CA ASP A 14 31.45 -23.81 -22.51
C ASP A 14 30.22 -23.51 -21.61
N LEU A 15 29.14 -24.27 -21.86
CA LEU A 15 27.89 -24.22 -21.08
C LEU A 15 28.10 -24.69 -19.64
N SER A 16 29.03 -25.60 -19.39
CA SER A 16 29.26 -26.13 -18.04
C SER A 16 29.88 -25.07 -17.13
N LEU A 17 30.74 -24.22 -17.66
CA LEU A 17 31.34 -23.10 -16.95
C LEU A 17 30.30 -22.05 -16.61
N VAL A 18 29.39 -21.72 -17.56
CA VAL A 18 28.28 -20.79 -17.34
C VAL A 18 27.35 -21.30 -16.25
N LYS A 19 26.97 -22.57 -16.32
CA LYS A 19 26.13 -23.22 -15.30
C LYS A 19 26.73 -23.13 -13.91
N LYS A 20 28.00 -23.49 -13.76
CA LYS A 20 28.76 -23.40 -12.50
C LYS A 20 28.79 -21.95 -11.97
N GLY A 21 28.97 -20.97 -12.87
CA GLY A 21 28.93 -19.55 -12.53
C GLY A 21 27.59 -19.15 -11.92
N TRP A 22 26.48 -19.50 -12.57
CA TRP A 22 25.13 -19.22 -12.05
C TRP A 22 24.82 -19.96 -10.76
N GLU A 23 25.20 -21.24 -10.64
CA GLU A 23 25.03 -22.00 -9.39
C GLU A 23 25.77 -21.34 -8.23
N ARG A 24 26.98 -20.80 -8.47
CA ARG A 24 27.75 -20.07 -7.44
C ARG A 24 27.05 -18.77 -7.02
N VAL A 25 26.55 -17.98 -7.98
CA VAL A 25 25.83 -16.73 -7.70
C VAL A 25 24.55 -17.02 -6.91
N LEU A 26 23.76 -17.99 -7.35
CA LEU A 26 22.52 -18.36 -6.67
C LEU A 26 22.78 -18.88 -5.24
N ARG A 27 23.83 -19.68 -5.05
CA ARG A 27 24.20 -20.16 -3.72
C ARG A 27 24.53 -18.99 -2.79
N ALA A 28 25.33 -18.03 -3.26
CA ALA A 28 25.66 -16.84 -2.48
C ALA A 28 24.40 -16.06 -2.09
N ARG A 29 23.51 -15.81 -3.05
CA ARG A 29 22.20 -15.12 -2.80
C ARG A 29 21.32 -15.86 -1.81
N LEU A 30 21.27 -17.18 -1.85
CA LEU A 30 20.51 -17.97 -0.90
C LEU A 30 21.14 -17.99 0.50
N GLU A 31 22.47 -17.96 0.58
CA GLU A 31 23.20 -17.84 1.85
C GLU A 31 22.98 -16.46 2.48
N ASP A 32 23.01 -15.37 1.69
CA ASP A 32 22.67 -14.02 2.12
C ASP A 32 21.24 -13.98 2.66
N GLY A 33 20.27 -14.52 1.91
CA GLY A 33 18.88 -14.59 2.36
C GLY A 33 18.70 -15.37 3.65
N ARG A 34 19.47 -16.45 3.89
CA ARG A 34 19.46 -17.18 5.18
C ARG A 34 20.03 -16.34 6.33
N PHE A 35 21.05 -15.56 6.05
CA PHE A 35 21.63 -14.65 7.04
C PHE A 35 20.62 -13.56 7.42
N PHE A 36 20.05 -12.85 6.43
CA PHE A 36 19.02 -11.82 6.66
C PHE A 36 17.80 -12.37 7.42
N TRP A 37 17.34 -13.56 7.03
CA TRP A 37 16.24 -14.22 7.74
C TRP A 37 16.51 -14.42 9.24
N LYS A 38 17.72 -14.88 9.59
CA LYS A 38 18.10 -15.07 11.00
C LYS A 38 18.18 -13.75 11.75
N THR A 39 18.85 -12.76 11.17
CA THR A 39 18.98 -11.42 11.75
C THR A 39 17.59 -10.80 12.01
N ASP A 40 16.69 -10.88 11.03
CA ASP A 40 15.36 -10.29 11.13
C ASP A 40 14.46 -11.01 12.16
N LEU A 41 14.68 -12.31 12.40
CA LEU A 41 13.95 -13.01 13.45
C LEU A 41 14.40 -12.61 14.87
N GLU A 42 15.65 -12.20 15.05
CA GLU A 42 16.19 -11.73 16.32
C GLU A 42 15.68 -10.33 16.67
N ALA A 43 15.46 -9.46 15.68
CA ALA A 43 14.90 -8.13 15.88
C ALA A 43 13.44 -8.17 16.32
N THR A 44 13.00 -7.17 17.08
CA THR A 44 11.61 -6.99 17.50
C THR A 44 10.85 -6.02 16.60
N PHE A 45 9.52 -6.06 16.63
CA PHE A 45 8.72 -5.03 15.96
C PHE A 45 8.92 -3.64 16.55
N ASP A 46 9.15 -3.52 17.84
CA ASP A 46 9.36 -2.22 18.48
C ASP A 46 10.65 -1.55 17.98
N GLU A 47 11.74 -2.30 17.84
CA GLU A 47 12.97 -1.82 17.22
C GLU A 47 12.75 -1.37 15.77
N TRP A 48 11.99 -2.13 14.99
CA TRP A 48 11.68 -1.74 13.63
C TRP A 48 10.78 -0.50 13.54
N LEU A 49 9.82 -0.37 14.45
CA LEU A 49 8.94 0.79 14.52
C LEU A 49 9.70 2.06 14.91
N GLU A 50 10.69 1.96 15.78
CA GLU A 50 11.60 3.07 16.11
C GLU A 50 12.49 3.43 14.90
N ALA A 51 13.05 2.44 14.22
CA ALA A 51 13.87 2.66 13.03
C ALA A 51 13.09 3.33 11.89
N LEU A 52 11.78 3.10 11.75
CA LEU A 52 10.93 3.77 10.77
C LEU A 52 10.84 5.30 10.96
N ASP A 53 11.11 5.81 12.15
CA ASP A 53 11.12 7.26 12.39
C ASP A 53 12.29 7.97 11.70
N ALA A 54 13.34 7.21 11.36
CA ALA A 54 14.47 7.71 10.55
C ALA A 54 14.27 7.53 9.03
N VAL A 55 13.28 6.75 8.60
CA VAL A 55 12.99 6.52 7.17
C VAL A 55 12.07 7.60 6.64
N THR A 56 12.55 8.42 5.72
CA THR A 56 11.75 9.48 5.09
C THR A 56 10.67 8.87 4.19
N PHE A 57 9.40 9.27 4.38
CA PHE A 57 8.32 8.98 3.43
C PHE A 57 8.37 9.98 2.25
N LEU A 58 8.00 11.21 2.52
CA LEU A 58 8.20 12.38 1.67
C LEU A 58 8.62 13.51 2.59
N ALA A 59 9.73 14.21 2.30
CA ALA A 59 10.31 15.18 3.22
C ALA A 59 9.28 16.14 3.86
N PRO A 60 8.31 16.74 3.11
CA PRO A 60 7.29 17.58 3.72
C PRO A 60 6.22 16.83 4.52
N LEU A 61 6.05 15.52 4.31
CA LEU A 61 5.05 14.68 4.98
C LEU A 61 5.62 13.88 6.15
N GLY A 62 6.93 13.93 6.36
CA GLY A 62 7.62 13.31 7.47
C GLY A 62 8.11 11.88 7.21
N SER A 63 8.23 11.10 8.27
CA SER A 63 8.81 9.76 8.26
C SER A 63 7.78 8.66 7.97
N MET A 64 8.29 7.45 7.68
CA MET A 64 7.46 6.24 7.60
C MET A 64 6.86 5.89 8.96
N GLY A 65 7.55 6.15 10.06
CA GLY A 65 7.00 5.98 11.41
C GLY A 65 5.78 6.87 11.67
N GLU A 66 5.82 8.14 11.24
CA GLU A 66 4.66 9.04 11.28
C GLU A 66 3.53 8.53 10.38
N LYS A 67 3.85 8.06 9.18
CA LYS A 67 2.89 7.47 8.25
C LYS A 67 2.18 6.26 8.87
N THR A 68 2.91 5.32 9.49
CA THR A 68 2.28 4.14 10.12
C THR A 68 1.37 4.52 11.29
N ARG A 69 1.69 5.59 12.03
CA ARG A 69 0.79 6.11 13.08
C ARG A 69 -0.52 6.63 12.50
N ARG A 70 -0.48 7.39 11.39
CA ARG A 70 -1.69 7.85 10.70
C ARG A 70 -2.49 6.70 10.10
N ILE A 71 -1.81 5.75 9.43
CA ILE A 71 -2.46 4.53 8.88
C ILE A 71 -3.14 3.74 10.01
N SER A 72 -2.51 3.59 11.16
CA SER A 72 -3.09 2.91 12.32
C SER A 72 -4.40 3.57 12.78
N ALA A 73 -4.43 4.89 12.87
CA ALA A 73 -5.63 5.64 13.24
C ALA A 73 -6.72 5.54 12.16
N LEU A 74 -6.35 5.63 10.87
CA LEU A 74 -7.29 5.45 9.75
C LEU A 74 -7.86 4.03 9.71
N CYS A 75 -7.04 3.01 9.95
CA CYS A 75 -7.51 1.63 10.01
C CYS A 75 -8.55 1.43 11.13
N ARG A 76 -8.32 2.02 12.30
CA ARG A 76 -9.29 2.01 13.41
C ARG A 76 -10.60 2.64 12.98
N TRP A 77 -10.56 3.85 12.44
CA TRP A 77 -11.73 4.59 11.99
C TRP A 77 -12.50 3.82 10.90
N LEU A 78 -11.81 3.28 9.88
CA LEU A 78 -12.43 2.48 8.83
C LEU A 78 -13.06 1.20 9.37
N ALA A 79 -12.39 0.50 10.30
CA ALA A 79 -12.90 -0.72 10.89
C ALA A 79 -14.24 -0.50 11.62
N GLU A 80 -14.37 0.64 12.33
CA GLU A 80 -15.64 1.04 12.96
C GLU A 80 -16.75 1.26 11.93
N LYS A 81 -16.45 1.93 10.79
CA LYS A 81 -17.42 2.18 9.71
C LYS A 81 -17.90 0.90 9.03
N VAL A 82 -17.03 -0.11 8.89
CA VAL A 82 -17.35 -1.39 8.23
C VAL A 82 -17.59 -2.55 9.23
N GLN A 83 -17.76 -2.24 10.52
CA GLN A 83 -18.10 -3.18 11.59
C GLN A 83 -17.07 -4.32 11.75
N GLN A 84 -15.79 -3.99 11.64
CA GLN A 84 -14.66 -4.89 11.91
C GLN A 84 -13.98 -4.53 13.24
N ASP A 85 -13.06 -5.38 13.70
CA ASP A 85 -12.30 -5.16 14.94
C ASP A 85 -11.32 -3.97 14.79
N PRO A 86 -11.56 -2.83 15.47
CA PRO A 86 -10.76 -1.63 15.32
C PRO A 86 -9.35 -1.77 15.93
N GLU A 87 -9.18 -2.64 16.94
CA GLU A 87 -7.87 -2.84 17.58
C GLU A 87 -6.94 -3.67 16.68
N GLN A 88 -7.46 -4.73 16.08
CA GLN A 88 -6.69 -5.51 15.10
C GLN A 88 -6.37 -4.68 13.86
N ALA A 89 -7.30 -3.86 13.39
CA ALA A 89 -7.09 -2.95 12.27
C ALA A 89 -5.99 -1.91 12.57
N ALA A 90 -6.05 -1.28 13.74
CA ALA A 90 -5.04 -0.35 14.20
C ALA A 90 -3.66 -1.01 14.33
N ARG A 91 -3.61 -2.27 14.84
CA ARG A 91 -2.37 -3.03 14.95
C ARG A 91 -1.77 -3.33 13.58
N ALA A 92 -2.57 -3.78 12.62
CA ALA A 92 -2.14 -3.99 11.23
C ALA A 92 -1.61 -2.69 10.62
N GLY A 93 -2.32 -1.57 10.79
CA GLY A 93 -1.88 -0.25 10.36
C GLY A 93 -0.54 0.16 10.96
N ARG A 94 -0.34 -0.08 12.25
CA ARG A 94 0.91 0.27 12.94
C ARG A 94 2.10 -0.52 12.42
N LEU A 95 1.91 -1.80 12.08
CA LEU A 95 2.96 -2.70 11.58
C LEU A 95 3.16 -2.64 10.07
N SER A 96 2.32 -1.92 9.33
CA SER A 96 2.21 -1.99 7.87
C SER A 96 3.51 -1.76 7.09
N LYS A 97 4.44 -1.01 7.65
CA LYS A 97 5.72 -0.66 7.00
C LYS A 97 6.94 -1.16 7.79
N ALA A 98 6.72 -2.00 8.82
CA ALA A 98 7.81 -2.43 9.70
C ALA A 98 8.89 -3.23 8.95
N ASP A 99 8.50 -4.01 7.95
CA ASP A 99 9.42 -4.81 7.15
C ASP A 99 10.35 -3.99 6.23
N LEU A 100 10.08 -2.70 6.01
CA LEU A 100 10.97 -1.82 5.22
C LEU A 100 12.37 -1.68 5.82
N VAL A 101 12.50 -1.84 7.13
CA VAL A 101 13.78 -1.75 7.84
C VAL A 101 14.39 -3.11 8.12
N SER A 102 13.76 -4.20 7.68
CA SER A 102 14.33 -5.54 7.76
C SER A 102 15.48 -5.71 6.78
N ALA A 103 16.48 -6.54 7.14
CA ALA A 103 17.59 -6.83 6.26
C ALA A 103 17.14 -7.53 4.97
N MET A 104 16.14 -8.40 5.06
CA MET A 104 15.58 -9.11 3.92
C MET A 104 14.96 -8.15 2.89
N VAL A 105 14.12 -7.21 3.31
CA VAL A 105 13.48 -6.26 2.39
C VAL A 105 14.47 -5.22 1.89
N GLY A 106 15.46 -4.86 2.70
CA GLY A 106 16.57 -4.00 2.27
C GLY A 106 17.36 -4.54 1.08
N GLU A 107 17.53 -5.87 0.98
CA GLU A 107 18.19 -6.54 -0.14
C GLU A 107 17.22 -6.97 -1.24
N PHE A 108 16.01 -7.36 -0.87
CA PHE A 108 14.95 -7.86 -1.77
C PHE A 108 13.69 -7.03 -1.64
N ASP A 109 13.70 -5.83 -2.19
CA ASP A 109 12.63 -4.82 -2.09
C ASP A 109 11.26 -5.31 -2.59
N THR A 110 11.26 -6.22 -3.57
CA THR A 110 10.04 -6.85 -4.10
C THR A 110 9.30 -7.74 -3.09
N LEU A 111 9.95 -8.09 -1.97
CA LEU A 111 9.34 -8.88 -0.90
C LEU A 111 8.63 -8.03 0.16
N GLN A 112 8.61 -6.71 -0.01
CA GLN A 112 7.91 -5.77 0.87
C GLN A 112 6.43 -6.16 1.03
N GLY A 113 5.94 -6.14 2.25
CA GLY A 113 4.59 -6.59 2.62
C GLY A 113 4.51 -8.11 2.79
N ILE A 114 5.00 -8.90 1.84
CA ILE A 114 5.03 -10.37 1.94
C ILE A 114 5.85 -10.78 3.18
N MET A 115 7.04 -10.22 3.34
CA MET A 115 7.89 -10.47 4.51
C MET A 115 7.27 -9.91 5.78
N GLY A 116 6.60 -8.76 5.71
CA GLY A 116 5.83 -8.22 6.82
C GLY A 116 4.83 -9.22 7.39
N GLY A 117 4.03 -9.86 6.53
CA GLY A 117 3.09 -10.91 6.92
C GLY A 117 3.78 -12.16 7.47
N ILE A 118 4.90 -12.59 6.88
CA ILE A 118 5.68 -13.75 7.36
C ILE A 118 6.27 -13.47 8.73
N TYR A 119 6.88 -12.31 8.94
CA TYR A 119 7.44 -11.92 10.24
C TYR A 119 6.37 -11.75 11.30
N ALA A 120 5.19 -11.21 10.94
CA ALA A 120 4.08 -11.08 11.86
C ALA A 120 3.67 -12.45 12.46
N ARG A 121 3.50 -13.47 11.60
CA ARG A 121 3.23 -14.85 12.07
C ARG A 121 4.34 -15.38 12.98
N LYS A 122 5.60 -15.15 12.61
CA LYS A 122 6.75 -15.65 13.41
C LYS A 122 6.91 -14.96 14.76
N LYS A 123 6.49 -13.69 14.83
CA LYS A 123 6.57 -12.87 16.05
C LYS A 123 5.28 -12.91 16.88
N GLY A 124 4.31 -13.78 16.53
CA GLY A 124 3.12 -14.06 17.35
C GLY A 124 1.93 -13.12 17.15
N GLU A 125 1.91 -12.34 16.04
CA GLU A 125 0.70 -11.59 15.65
C GLU A 125 -0.41 -12.54 15.19
N THR A 126 -1.65 -12.06 15.21
CA THR A 126 -2.80 -12.85 14.72
C THR A 126 -2.68 -13.10 13.22
N GLU A 127 -3.29 -14.21 12.75
CA GLU A 127 -3.32 -14.52 11.31
C GLU A 127 -4.00 -13.41 10.51
N ALA A 128 -5.01 -12.75 11.08
CA ALA A 128 -5.70 -11.64 10.44
C ALA A 128 -4.76 -10.44 10.20
N VAL A 129 -3.95 -10.06 11.21
CA VAL A 129 -2.94 -9.00 11.07
C VAL A 129 -1.87 -9.43 10.07
N ALA A 130 -1.37 -10.65 10.16
CA ALA A 130 -0.33 -11.13 9.25
C ALA A 130 -0.78 -11.18 7.79
N ALA A 131 -2.01 -11.62 7.52
CA ALA A 131 -2.60 -11.61 6.18
C ALA A 131 -2.75 -10.18 5.66
N ALA A 132 -3.26 -9.26 6.49
CA ALA A 132 -3.42 -7.86 6.12
C ALA A 132 -2.09 -7.21 5.71
N LEU A 133 -1.00 -7.49 6.43
CA LEU A 133 0.33 -6.99 6.08
C LEU A 133 0.80 -7.51 4.72
N ALA A 134 0.53 -8.77 4.40
CA ALA A 134 0.89 -9.35 3.11
C ALA A 134 0.06 -8.77 1.95
N GLU A 135 -1.17 -8.36 2.20
CA GLU A 135 -2.14 -7.88 1.21
C GLU A 135 -2.15 -6.34 1.04
N GLN A 136 -1.46 -5.59 1.90
CA GLN A 136 -1.58 -4.13 2.01
C GLN A 136 -1.38 -3.35 0.70
N TYR A 137 -0.61 -3.91 -0.22
CA TYR A 137 -0.31 -3.25 -1.51
C TYR A 137 -1.29 -3.61 -2.62
N LEU A 138 -2.20 -4.56 -2.39
CA LEU A 138 -3.23 -4.92 -3.34
C LEU A 138 -4.36 -3.87 -3.38
N PRO A 139 -5.04 -3.69 -4.51
CA PRO A 139 -4.59 -4.11 -5.84
C PRO A 139 -3.40 -3.27 -6.31
N SER A 140 -2.40 -3.90 -6.92
CA SER A 140 -1.21 -3.22 -7.45
C SER A 140 -1.41 -2.65 -8.86
N GLY A 141 -2.49 -3.02 -9.53
CA GLY A 141 -2.84 -2.59 -10.88
C GLY A 141 -4.28 -2.95 -11.25
N PRO A 142 -4.72 -2.62 -12.49
CA PRO A 142 -6.10 -2.86 -12.94
C PRO A 142 -6.53 -4.32 -12.85
N ASP A 143 -5.65 -5.25 -13.21
CA ASP A 143 -5.92 -6.69 -13.26
C ASP A 143 -5.47 -7.44 -11.99
N SER A 144 -4.87 -6.73 -11.04
CA SER A 144 -4.46 -7.33 -9.76
C SER A 144 -5.69 -7.61 -8.89
N PRO A 145 -5.73 -8.73 -8.13
CA PRO A 145 -6.82 -8.95 -7.19
C PRO A 145 -6.86 -7.88 -6.10
N VAL A 146 -8.02 -7.64 -5.52
CA VAL A 146 -8.15 -6.88 -4.26
C VAL A 146 -7.68 -7.76 -3.09
N PRO A 147 -7.40 -7.18 -1.92
CA PRO A 147 -7.10 -7.97 -0.72
C PRO A 147 -8.18 -9.03 -0.47
N ALA A 148 -7.81 -10.24 -0.10
CA ALA A 148 -8.75 -11.33 0.17
C ALA A 148 -9.42 -11.20 1.55
N THR A 149 -8.75 -10.52 2.50
CA THR A 149 -9.25 -10.32 3.86
C THR A 149 -9.86 -8.94 4.07
N GLU A 150 -10.80 -8.83 5.01
CA GLU A 150 -11.39 -7.54 5.41
C GLU A 150 -10.32 -6.60 5.99
N LEU A 151 -9.46 -7.12 6.86
CA LEU A 151 -8.40 -6.35 7.46
C LEU A 151 -7.38 -5.86 6.42
N GLY A 152 -7.05 -6.69 5.42
CA GLY A 152 -6.20 -6.32 4.29
C GLY A 152 -6.83 -5.22 3.44
N SER A 153 -8.15 -5.27 3.23
CA SER A 153 -8.91 -4.25 2.52
C SER A 153 -8.89 -2.90 3.25
N ILE A 154 -9.13 -2.91 4.56
CA ILE A 154 -9.06 -1.73 5.43
C ILE A 154 -7.66 -1.11 5.38
N LEU A 155 -6.62 -1.93 5.59
CA LEU A 155 -5.23 -1.47 5.58
C LEU A 155 -4.82 -0.89 4.23
N SER A 156 -5.22 -1.55 3.15
CA SER A 156 -4.92 -1.09 1.79
C SER A 156 -5.58 0.27 1.47
N ILE A 157 -6.85 0.46 1.87
CA ILE A 157 -7.55 1.74 1.72
C ILE A 157 -6.82 2.82 2.55
N ALA A 158 -6.53 2.56 3.82
CA ALA A 158 -5.89 3.51 4.71
C ALA A 158 -4.53 4.00 4.19
N ASP A 159 -3.66 3.10 3.70
CA ASP A 159 -2.35 3.45 3.13
C ASP A 159 -2.47 4.32 1.88
N LYS A 160 -3.42 3.97 0.98
CA LYS A 160 -3.67 4.71 -0.26
C LYS A 160 -4.25 6.10 0.02
N VAL A 161 -5.18 6.20 0.97
CA VAL A 161 -5.81 7.47 1.38
C VAL A 161 -4.79 8.39 2.04
N ASP A 162 -3.96 7.90 2.97
CA ASP A 162 -2.89 8.69 3.57
C ASP A 162 -1.98 9.30 2.49
N THR A 163 -1.61 8.50 1.49
CA THR A 163 -0.78 8.98 0.38
C THR A 163 -1.49 10.02 -0.48
N LEU A 164 -2.75 9.80 -0.84
CA LEU A 164 -3.56 10.72 -1.65
C LEU A 164 -3.69 12.08 -0.96
N VAL A 165 -4.14 12.08 0.30
CA VAL A 165 -4.36 13.30 1.08
C VAL A 165 -3.06 14.07 1.26
N GLY A 166 -1.96 13.39 1.60
CA GLY A 166 -0.66 14.02 1.74
C GLY A 166 -0.17 14.68 0.46
N CYS A 167 -0.24 13.97 -0.67
CA CYS A 167 0.19 14.50 -1.97
C CYS A 167 -0.68 15.68 -2.42
N PHE A 168 -2.00 15.60 -2.27
CA PHE A 168 -2.91 16.69 -2.65
C PHE A 168 -2.69 17.93 -1.76
N GLY A 169 -2.50 17.77 -0.46
CA GLY A 169 -2.16 18.87 0.44
C GLY A 169 -0.87 19.59 0.04
N LEU A 170 0.11 18.87 -0.52
CA LEU A 170 1.34 19.45 -1.08
C LEU A 170 1.18 19.95 -2.53
N GLY A 171 -0.02 19.90 -3.12
CA GLY A 171 -0.25 20.29 -4.51
C GLY A 171 0.42 19.37 -5.54
N MET A 172 0.77 18.13 -5.15
CA MET A 172 1.36 17.11 -6.05
C MET A 172 0.26 16.37 -6.81
N ILE A 173 -0.53 17.10 -7.58
CA ILE A 173 -1.67 16.58 -8.33
C ILE A 173 -1.20 16.02 -9.67
N PRO A 174 -1.60 14.78 -10.07
CA PRO A 174 -1.21 14.22 -11.35
C PRO A 174 -1.71 15.03 -12.53
N THR A 175 -0.81 15.37 -13.46
CA THR A 175 -1.13 16.11 -14.69
C THR A 175 -0.68 15.32 -15.91
N GLY A 176 -1.50 15.29 -16.98
CA GLY A 176 -1.19 14.57 -18.21
C GLY A 176 -0.79 13.10 -17.94
N ALA A 177 0.33 12.65 -18.50
CA ALA A 177 0.86 11.30 -18.28
C ALA A 177 1.64 11.12 -16.97
N ALA A 178 2.05 12.21 -16.31
CA ALA A 178 2.89 12.15 -15.10
C ALA A 178 2.06 11.79 -13.86
N ASP A 179 2.47 10.73 -13.19
CA ASP A 179 1.92 10.26 -11.90
C ASP A 179 3.01 9.55 -11.09
N PRO A 180 4.02 10.30 -10.59
CA PRO A 180 5.19 9.71 -9.95
C PRO A 180 4.87 8.97 -8.64
N TYR A 181 3.75 9.32 -8.01
CA TYR A 181 3.31 8.71 -6.74
C TYR A 181 2.17 7.69 -6.92
N ALA A 182 1.84 7.36 -8.19
CA ALA A 182 0.79 6.40 -8.52
C ALA A 182 -0.59 6.73 -7.93
N LEU A 183 -0.92 8.01 -7.81
CA LEU A 183 -2.17 8.49 -7.19
C LEU A 183 -3.41 7.99 -7.94
N ARG A 184 -3.34 7.87 -9.29
CA ARG A 184 -4.43 7.28 -10.08
C ARG A 184 -4.65 5.81 -9.73
N ARG A 185 -3.57 5.05 -9.50
CA ARG A 185 -3.66 3.66 -9.05
C ARG A 185 -4.19 3.56 -7.62
N CYS A 186 -3.82 4.49 -6.75
CA CYS A 186 -4.36 4.56 -5.39
C CYS A 186 -5.88 4.75 -5.42
N ALA A 187 -6.38 5.74 -6.17
CA ALA A 187 -7.82 6.01 -6.28
C ALA A 187 -8.59 4.83 -6.91
N LEU A 188 -8.07 4.24 -7.99
CA LEU A 188 -8.64 3.05 -8.61
C LEU A 188 -8.68 1.87 -7.62
N GLY A 189 -7.60 1.66 -6.86
CA GLY A 189 -7.52 0.59 -5.85
C GLY A 189 -8.56 0.74 -4.76
N ILE A 190 -8.76 1.95 -4.24
CA ILE A 190 -9.80 2.25 -3.25
C ILE A 190 -11.19 1.95 -3.85
N THR A 191 -11.48 2.48 -5.05
CA THR A 191 -12.76 2.25 -5.75
C THR A 191 -13.05 0.76 -5.90
N ARG A 192 -12.09 -0.03 -6.37
CA ARG A 192 -12.28 -1.47 -6.56
C ARG A 192 -12.52 -2.20 -5.25
N ILE A 193 -11.75 -1.89 -4.20
CA ILE A 193 -11.95 -2.52 -2.89
C ILE A 193 -13.35 -2.20 -2.37
N MET A 194 -13.78 -0.94 -2.42
CA MET A 194 -15.12 -0.55 -1.95
C MET A 194 -16.21 -1.30 -2.70
N LEU A 195 -16.14 -1.38 -4.02
CA LEU A 195 -17.13 -2.07 -4.84
C LEU A 195 -17.14 -3.60 -4.60
N GLU A 196 -15.96 -4.24 -4.58
CA GLU A 196 -15.87 -5.69 -4.43
C GLU A 196 -16.22 -6.16 -3.00
N ARG A 197 -16.00 -5.30 -1.98
CA ARG A 197 -16.39 -5.57 -0.59
C ARG A 197 -17.79 -5.08 -0.23
N GLY A 198 -18.40 -4.25 -1.07
CA GLY A 198 -19.71 -3.66 -0.79
C GLY A 198 -19.65 -2.63 0.34
N TYR A 199 -18.52 -1.96 0.54
CA TYR A 199 -18.36 -0.94 1.58
C TYR A 199 -19.19 0.30 1.23
N ARG A 200 -19.87 0.84 2.25
CA ARG A 200 -20.71 2.04 2.15
C ARG A 200 -20.31 3.00 3.24
N PHE A 201 -19.52 4.00 2.90
CA PHE A 201 -19.17 5.14 3.75
C PHE A 201 -18.84 6.33 2.86
N ASP A 202 -18.97 7.52 3.41
CA ASP A 202 -18.61 8.75 2.72
C ASP A 202 -17.10 8.85 2.54
N VAL A 203 -16.66 8.85 1.28
CA VAL A 203 -15.23 8.94 0.91
C VAL A 203 -14.66 10.31 1.26
N LYS A 204 -15.46 11.37 1.20
CA LYS A 204 -15.03 12.71 1.60
C LYS A 204 -14.76 12.77 3.11
N GLU A 205 -15.64 12.17 3.93
CA GLU A 205 -15.42 12.05 5.38
C GLU A 205 -14.09 11.30 5.67
N LEU A 206 -13.79 10.25 4.91
CA LEU A 206 -12.52 9.55 5.03
C LEU A 206 -11.32 10.43 4.66
N PHE A 207 -11.42 11.26 3.61
CA PHE A 207 -10.35 12.19 3.24
C PHE A 207 -10.15 13.28 4.30
N GLU A 208 -11.23 13.82 4.87
CA GLU A 208 -11.19 14.82 5.94
C GLU A 208 -10.56 14.23 7.21
N GLU A 209 -10.92 13.00 7.60
CA GLU A 209 -10.29 12.31 8.72
C GLU A 209 -8.80 12.08 8.47
N ALA A 210 -8.41 11.62 7.29
CA ALA A 210 -7.00 11.45 6.93
C ALA A 210 -6.24 12.78 7.00
N GLN A 211 -6.83 13.88 6.55
CA GLN A 211 -6.23 15.20 6.61
C GLN A 211 -6.05 15.67 8.06
N ARG A 212 -7.04 15.44 8.93
CA ARG A 212 -6.97 15.75 10.37
C ARG A 212 -5.80 15.05 11.05
N LEU A 213 -5.50 13.81 10.66
CA LEU A 213 -4.41 13.02 11.24
C LEU A 213 -3.00 13.54 10.89
N TYR A 214 -2.88 14.38 9.88
CA TYR A 214 -1.62 15.05 9.58
C TYR A 214 -1.28 16.19 10.57
N GLY A 215 -2.26 16.66 11.37
CA GLY A 215 -2.07 17.74 12.35
C GLY A 215 -1.66 19.06 11.70
N ASP A 216 -0.79 19.81 12.37
CA ASP A 216 -0.36 21.15 11.95
C ASP A 216 0.68 21.16 10.82
N ARG A 217 0.60 20.23 9.89
CA ARG A 217 1.49 20.20 8.72
C ARG A 217 1.30 21.42 7.83
N LYS A 218 2.40 21.96 7.32
CA LYS A 218 2.37 23.08 6.37
C LYS A 218 1.95 22.59 5.00
N TRP A 219 0.71 22.82 4.67
CA TRP A 219 0.15 22.51 3.37
C TRP A 219 0.50 23.59 2.32
N LYS A 220 0.62 23.19 1.05
CA LYS A 220 0.70 24.12 -0.09
C LYS A 220 -0.67 24.66 -0.48
N LEU A 221 -1.68 23.80 -0.44
CA LEU A 221 -3.08 24.17 -0.67
C LEU A 221 -3.79 24.34 0.65
N ALA A 222 -4.79 25.22 0.69
CA ALA A 222 -5.67 25.31 1.86
C ALA A 222 -6.35 23.93 2.08
N PRO A 223 -6.55 23.51 3.35
CA PRO A 223 -7.11 22.19 3.66
C PRO A 223 -8.40 21.87 2.89
N ALA A 224 -9.37 22.78 2.88
CA ALA A 224 -10.63 22.59 2.15
C ALA A 224 -10.43 22.51 0.62
N GLU A 225 -9.51 23.29 0.07
CA GLU A 225 -9.18 23.25 -1.35
C GLU A 225 -8.55 21.91 -1.75
N ALA A 226 -7.64 21.40 -0.92
CA ALA A 226 -6.99 20.10 -1.16
C ALA A 226 -8.01 18.96 -1.18
N ILE A 227 -8.96 18.94 -0.23
CA ILE A 227 -10.03 17.94 -0.16
C ILE A 227 -10.98 18.08 -1.37
N ALA A 228 -11.40 19.28 -1.73
CA ALA A 228 -12.26 19.47 -2.90
C ALA A 228 -11.61 18.94 -4.19
N LYS A 229 -10.33 19.29 -4.43
CA LYS A 229 -9.58 18.78 -5.59
C LYS A 229 -9.37 17.26 -5.56
N LEU A 230 -9.16 16.70 -4.37
CA LEU A 230 -9.03 15.25 -4.21
C LEU A 230 -10.35 14.55 -4.49
N ASN A 231 -11.47 15.08 -4.02
CA ASN A 231 -12.80 14.55 -4.29
C ASN A 231 -13.11 14.57 -5.81
N ASP A 232 -12.92 15.70 -6.48
CA ASP A 232 -13.08 15.80 -7.94
C ASP A 232 -12.21 14.79 -8.69
N PHE A 233 -10.95 14.64 -8.25
CA PHE A 233 -10.04 13.66 -8.83
C PHE A 233 -10.53 12.23 -8.62
N PHE A 234 -11.03 11.91 -7.43
CA PHE A 234 -11.54 10.57 -7.10
C PHE A 234 -12.79 10.24 -7.94
N ILE A 235 -13.76 11.13 -7.97
CA ILE A 235 -14.99 10.97 -8.77
C ILE A 235 -14.64 10.76 -10.26
N ALA A 236 -13.69 11.53 -10.79
CA ALA A 236 -13.25 11.32 -12.17
C ALA A 236 -12.64 9.92 -12.41
N ARG A 237 -12.01 9.31 -11.39
CA ARG A 237 -11.48 7.93 -11.49
C ARG A 237 -12.58 6.89 -11.38
N VAL A 238 -13.57 7.09 -10.50
CA VAL A 238 -14.78 6.25 -10.41
C VAL A 238 -15.52 6.23 -11.75
N LYS A 239 -15.77 7.41 -12.34
CA LYS A 239 -16.37 7.53 -13.69
C LYS A 239 -15.60 6.73 -14.73
N ASN A 240 -14.29 6.95 -14.79
CA ASN A 240 -13.42 6.25 -15.74
C ASN A 240 -13.46 4.74 -15.56
N TYR A 241 -13.46 4.25 -14.31
CA TYR A 241 -13.58 2.82 -14.00
C TYR A 241 -14.86 2.23 -14.59
N PHE A 242 -16.02 2.84 -14.35
CA PHE A 242 -17.30 2.33 -14.87
C PHE A 242 -17.37 2.37 -16.40
N LEU A 243 -16.83 3.41 -17.03
CA LEU A 243 -16.75 3.51 -18.49
C LEU A 243 -15.86 2.39 -19.08
N THR A 244 -14.74 2.07 -18.45
CA THR A 244 -13.87 0.95 -18.89
C THR A 244 -14.53 -0.42 -18.69
N GLN A 245 -15.49 -0.53 -17.75
CA GLN A 245 -16.33 -1.72 -17.57
C GLN A 245 -17.53 -1.78 -18.55
N GLY A 246 -17.58 -0.88 -19.53
CA GLY A 246 -18.63 -0.85 -20.58
C GLY A 246 -19.97 -0.30 -20.12
N LYS A 247 -20.03 0.46 -19.02
CA LYS A 247 -21.25 1.13 -18.58
C LYS A 247 -21.54 2.34 -19.46
N GLU A 248 -22.82 2.60 -19.69
CA GLU A 248 -23.30 3.71 -20.53
C GLU A 248 -22.90 5.07 -19.94
N THR A 249 -22.33 5.95 -20.75
CA THR A 249 -21.81 7.26 -20.33
C THR A 249 -22.86 8.11 -19.62
N LEU A 250 -24.06 8.22 -20.20
CA LEU A 250 -25.15 9.02 -19.63
C LEU A 250 -25.58 8.51 -18.26
N LEU A 251 -25.60 7.19 -18.06
CA LEU A 251 -25.95 6.59 -16.78
C LEU A 251 -24.87 6.90 -15.72
N VAL A 252 -23.59 6.76 -16.09
CA VAL A 252 -22.47 7.07 -15.19
C VAL A 252 -22.47 8.55 -14.81
N GLU A 253 -22.70 9.44 -15.76
CA GLU A 253 -22.79 10.89 -15.50
C GLU A 253 -23.98 11.23 -14.59
N ALA A 254 -25.16 10.67 -14.86
CA ALA A 254 -26.35 10.92 -14.06
C ALA A 254 -26.17 10.48 -12.59
N VAL A 255 -25.65 9.26 -12.35
CA VAL A 255 -25.46 8.74 -11.00
C VAL A 255 -24.43 9.59 -10.24
N THR A 256 -23.31 9.91 -10.87
CA THR A 256 -22.23 10.69 -10.21
C THR A 256 -22.55 12.19 -10.07
N ALA A 257 -23.61 12.69 -10.69
CA ALA A 257 -24.06 14.08 -10.52
C ALA A 257 -25.03 14.25 -9.34
N VAL A 258 -25.71 13.18 -8.92
CA VAL A 258 -26.77 13.24 -7.88
C VAL A 258 -26.21 13.04 -6.48
N ASP A 259 -25.30 12.11 -6.30
CA ASP A 259 -24.66 11.84 -5.00
C ASP A 259 -23.26 11.24 -5.23
N PRO A 260 -22.26 12.10 -5.45
CA PRO A 260 -20.90 11.63 -5.70
C PRO A 260 -20.21 11.06 -4.46
N ASP A 261 -20.76 11.26 -3.28
CA ASP A 261 -20.13 10.92 -1.99
C ASP A 261 -20.52 9.51 -1.52
N ASN A 262 -21.56 8.90 -2.14
CA ASN A 262 -22.07 7.56 -1.79
C ASN A 262 -21.98 6.61 -3.01
N VAL A 263 -20.78 6.16 -3.30
CA VAL A 263 -20.51 5.22 -4.41
C VAL A 263 -20.76 3.78 -3.98
#